data_5b852d85e1404871776409cd51702393
#
_entry.id   5b852d85e1404871776409cd51702393
#
_cell.length_a   1.000
_cell.length_b   1.000
_cell.length_c   1.000
_cell.angle_alpha   90.00
_cell.angle_beta   90.00
_cell.angle_gamma   90.00
#
_symmetry.space_group_name_H-M   'P 1'
#
loop_
_entity.id
_entity.type
_entity.pdbx_description
1 polymer ?
#
loop_
_entity_poly.entity_id
_entity_poly.type
_entity_poly.pdbx_seq_one_letter_code
_entity_poly.pdbx_strand_id
1 'polypeptide(L)'
;QVKAVAKSCKEKNIKIVTNAGGLNPSSMANEIEKILDELNISLKVAYITGDDLMPRMDSLKNEGESFLNIDKNIPIDKSGCQTLTANAYLGAWGIKEALDEGADIVVCPRVTDAAVVIGPAAWKFNWKRDDYDALAGALAAGHIIECGCQATGGNYSFFKEVPSFDNVGYPIAEIKNDGSFYIT
;
A
#
# COMPACT_ATOMS: atom_id res chain seq x y z
N GLN A 1 -1.37 -2.44 16.97
CA GLN A 1 -0.33 -1.53 16.45
C GLN A 1 -0.79 -0.07 16.53
N VAL A 2 -1.97 0.31 15.96
CA VAL A 2 -2.46 1.72 15.99
C VAL A 2 -2.52 2.27 17.41
N LYS A 3 -3.07 1.52 18.39
CA LYS A 3 -3.10 1.94 19.82
C LYS A 3 -1.73 2.34 20.37
N ALA A 4 -0.67 1.69 19.93
CA ALA A 4 0.68 1.93 20.43
C ALA A 4 1.32 3.21 19.86
N VAL A 5 0.95 3.62 18.65
CA VAL A 5 1.63 4.71 17.91
C VAL A 5 0.77 5.96 17.71
N ALA A 6 -0.55 5.88 17.85
CA ALA A 6 -1.48 6.96 17.53
C ALA A 6 -1.11 8.29 18.21
N LYS A 7 -0.75 8.26 19.51
CA LYS A 7 -0.33 9.44 20.23
C LYS A 7 0.92 10.08 19.62
N SER A 8 1.96 9.29 19.36
CA SER A 8 3.19 9.78 18.73
C SER A 8 2.95 10.30 17.33
N CYS A 9 2.07 9.64 16.54
CA CYS A 9 1.70 10.11 15.21
C CYS A 9 1.02 11.48 15.28
N LYS A 10 0.10 11.68 16.22
CA LYS A 10 -0.55 12.97 16.44
C LYS A 10 0.44 14.06 16.85
N GLU A 11 1.26 13.79 17.87
CA GLU A 11 2.21 14.77 18.42
C GLU A 11 3.30 15.18 17.41
N LYS A 12 3.73 14.25 16.56
CA LYS A 12 4.83 14.46 15.60
C LYS A 12 4.34 14.69 14.18
N ASN A 13 3.03 14.76 13.95
CA ASN A 13 2.41 14.89 12.61
C ASN A 13 2.89 13.81 11.64
N ILE A 14 2.96 12.56 12.10
CA ILE A 14 3.36 11.41 11.28
C ILE A 14 2.13 10.85 10.57
N LYS A 15 2.23 10.65 9.25
CA LYS A 15 1.20 10.01 8.44
C LYS A 15 1.40 8.49 8.44
N ILE A 16 0.31 7.75 8.44
CA ILE A 16 0.30 6.29 8.31
C ILE A 16 -0.39 5.93 6.99
N VAL A 17 0.28 5.17 6.15
CA VAL A 17 -0.32 4.60 4.94
C VAL A 17 -0.11 3.09 4.99
N THR A 18 -1.17 2.33 4.79
CA THR A 18 -1.12 0.86 4.89
C THR A 18 -2.04 0.20 3.86
N ASN A 19 -1.59 -0.92 3.30
CA ASN A 19 -2.38 -1.79 2.43
C ASN A 19 -3.04 -2.95 3.18
N ALA A 20 -3.02 -2.92 4.51
CA ALA A 20 -3.62 -3.96 5.36
C ALA A 20 -5.15 -3.99 5.31
N GLY A 21 -5.80 -3.02 4.64
CA GLY A 21 -7.24 -3.04 4.38
C GLY A 21 -7.68 -4.24 3.55
N GLY A 22 -6.78 -4.77 2.72
CA GLY A 22 -6.99 -6.01 1.98
C GLY A 22 -8.27 -6.00 1.15
N LEU A 23 -9.21 -6.87 1.46
CA LEU A 23 -10.51 -6.95 0.77
C LEU A 23 -11.63 -6.12 1.43
N ASN A 24 -11.35 -5.47 2.56
CA ASN A 24 -12.36 -4.68 3.28
C ASN A 24 -11.73 -3.47 3.99
N PRO A 25 -11.21 -2.49 3.23
CA PRO A 25 -10.56 -1.31 3.80
C PRO A 25 -11.50 -0.43 4.63
N SER A 26 -12.79 -0.37 4.28
CA SER A 26 -13.78 0.42 5.02
C SER A 26 -13.98 -0.10 6.44
N SER A 27 -14.12 -1.41 6.63
CA SER A 27 -14.25 -1.99 7.98
C SER A 27 -12.99 -1.77 8.81
N MET A 28 -11.82 -1.87 8.22
CA MET A 28 -10.57 -1.57 8.93
C MET A 28 -10.49 -0.09 9.34
N ALA A 29 -10.88 0.83 8.46
CA ALA A 29 -10.93 2.25 8.78
C ALA A 29 -11.87 2.53 9.96
N ASN A 30 -13.09 1.97 9.94
CA ASN A 30 -14.06 2.10 11.03
C ASN A 30 -13.51 1.56 12.37
N GLU A 31 -12.78 0.44 12.36
CA GLU A 31 -12.15 -0.08 13.57
C GLU A 31 -11.00 0.81 14.08
N ILE A 32 -10.24 1.43 13.16
CA ILE A 32 -9.23 2.42 13.53
C ILE A 32 -9.89 3.64 14.17
N GLU A 33 -10.97 4.17 13.62
CA GLU A 33 -11.72 5.31 14.18
C GLU A 33 -12.21 5.00 15.59
N LYS A 34 -12.81 3.83 15.84
CA LYS A 34 -13.21 3.41 17.20
C LYS A 34 -12.04 3.40 18.19
N ILE A 35 -10.88 2.90 17.75
CA ILE A 35 -9.66 2.89 18.57
C ILE A 35 -9.21 4.32 18.90
N LEU A 36 -9.27 5.22 17.94
CA LEU A 36 -8.91 6.62 18.14
C LEU A 36 -9.87 7.32 19.10
N ASP A 37 -11.17 7.05 19.00
CA ASP A 37 -12.20 7.55 19.93
C ASP A 37 -11.97 7.05 21.35
N GLU A 38 -11.70 5.74 21.55
CA GLU A 38 -11.34 5.16 22.85
C GLU A 38 -10.13 5.85 23.49
N LEU A 39 -9.17 6.28 22.66
CA LEU A 39 -7.96 6.98 23.11
C LEU A 39 -8.12 8.49 23.26
N ASN A 40 -9.26 9.06 22.86
CA ASN A 40 -9.50 10.49 22.74
C ASN A 40 -8.43 11.18 21.86
N ILE A 41 -8.03 10.54 20.76
CA ILE A 41 -7.04 11.07 19.79
C ILE A 41 -7.76 11.41 18.50
N SER A 42 -7.73 12.70 18.11
CA SER A 42 -8.29 13.14 16.83
C SER A 42 -7.25 13.01 15.71
N LEU A 43 -7.38 11.97 14.87
CA LEU A 43 -6.68 11.79 13.61
C LEU A 43 -7.71 11.51 12.52
N LYS A 44 -7.52 12.09 11.34
CA LYS A 44 -8.42 11.88 10.19
C LYS A 44 -8.05 10.56 9.49
N VAL A 45 -8.99 9.63 9.46
CA VAL A 45 -8.84 8.35 8.77
C VAL A 45 -9.50 8.43 7.39
N ALA A 46 -8.82 7.98 6.36
CA ALA A 46 -9.37 7.78 5.03
C ALA A 46 -9.17 6.34 4.59
N TYR A 47 -10.04 5.83 3.75
CA TYR A 47 -9.85 4.56 3.08
C TYR A 47 -10.06 4.70 1.57
N ILE A 48 -9.40 3.84 0.81
CA ILE A 48 -9.45 3.82 -0.65
C ILE A 48 -10.26 2.62 -1.10
N THR A 49 -11.03 2.78 -2.17
CA THR A 49 -11.84 1.73 -2.80
C THR A 49 -11.64 1.74 -4.31
N GLY A 50 -12.20 0.74 -5.00
CA GLY A 50 -12.20 0.66 -6.46
C GLY A 50 -11.36 -0.50 -7.01
N ASP A 51 -10.71 -1.27 -6.14
CA ASP A 51 -9.98 -2.49 -6.48
C ASP A 51 -10.90 -3.69 -6.70
N ASP A 52 -12.02 -3.76 -5.98
CA ASP A 52 -12.97 -4.87 -6.09
C ASP A 52 -13.73 -4.82 -7.43
N LEU A 53 -13.45 -5.80 -8.29
CA LEU A 53 -14.08 -5.95 -9.59
C LEU A 53 -15.29 -6.90 -9.56
N MET A 54 -15.55 -7.62 -8.46
CA MET A 54 -16.65 -8.59 -8.40
C MET A 54 -18.00 -7.98 -8.82
N PRO A 55 -18.40 -6.78 -8.33
CA PRO A 55 -19.68 -6.15 -8.73
C PRO A 55 -19.71 -5.73 -10.20
N ARG A 56 -18.56 -5.65 -10.87
CA ARG A 56 -18.40 -5.17 -12.23
C ARG A 56 -18.05 -6.27 -13.24
N MET A 57 -17.88 -7.51 -12.78
CA MET A 57 -17.42 -8.61 -13.65
C MET A 57 -18.29 -8.79 -14.89
N ASP A 58 -19.61 -8.76 -14.74
CA ASP A 58 -20.52 -8.95 -15.87
C ASP A 58 -20.49 -7.75 -16.84
N SER A 59 -20.42 -6.52 -16.33
CA SER A 59 -20.30 -5.34 -17.21
C SER A 59 -18.97 -5.36 -17.99
N LEU A 60 -17.87 -5.68 -17.33
CA LEU A 60 -16.55 -5.76 -17.95
C LEU A 60 -16.51 -6.85 -19.05
N LYS A 61 -17.12 -8.01 -18.80
CA LYS A 61 -17.26 -9.05 -19.84
C LYS A 61 -18.09 -8.56 -21.04
N ASN A 62 -19.18 -7.86 -20.79
CA ASN A 62 -20.02 -7.30 -21.86
C ASN A 62 -19.28 -6.18 -22.65
N GLU A 63 -18.31 -5.51 -22.02
CA GLU A 63 -17.42 -4.53 -22.65
C GLU A 63 -16.26 -5.18 -23.43
N GLY A 64 -16.14 -6.52 -23.37
CA GLY A 64 -15.18 -7.30 -24.15
C GLY A 64 -13.99 -7.83 -23.33
N GLU A 65 -13.97 -7.64 -22.01
CA GLU A 65 -12.94 -8.20 -21.15
C GLU A 65 -13.10 -9.70 -20.98
N SER A 66 -12.14 -10.46 -21.45
CA SER A 66 -12.16 -11.92 -21.41
C SER A 66 -11.57 -12.54 -20.15
N PHE A 67 -10.83 -11.76 -19.35
CA PHE A 67 -10.12 -12.23 -18.14
C PHE A 67 -9.33 -13.51 -18.42
N LEU A 68 -8.40 -13.43 -19.36
CA LEU A 68 -7.61 -14.57 -19.79
C LEU A 68 -6.68 -15.05 -18.68
N ASN A 69 -6.63 -16.35 -18.48
CA ASN A 69 -5.59 -16.98 -17.68
C ASN A 69 -4.23 -16.73 -18.33
N ILE A 70 -3.27 -16.22 -17.58
CA ILE A 70 -1.95 -15.81 -18.10
C ILE A 70 -1.19 -16.99 -18.73
N ASP A 71 -1.25 -18.17 -18.10
CA ASP A 71 -0.48 -19.33 -18.55
C ASP A 71 -1.15 -20.08 -19.69
N LYS A 72 -2.48 -20.23 -19.61
CA LYS A 72 -3.26 -21.09 -20.50
C LYS A 72 -3.98 -20.33 -21.61
N ASN A 73 -4.03 -19.01 -21.52
CA ASN A 73 -4.79 -18.15 -22.44
C ASN A 73 -6.26 -18.57 -22.63
N ILE A 74 -6.87 -19.05 -21.55
CA ILE A 74 -8.27 -19.51 -21.53
C ILE A 74 -9.11 -18.43 -20.84
N PRO A 75 -10.22 -17.98 -21.43
CA PRO A 75 -11.17 -17.08 -20.78
C PRO A 75 -11.72 -17.65 -19.48
N ILE A 76 -12.01 -16.78 -18.51
CA ILE A 76 -12.51 -17.20 -17.20
C ILE A 76 -13.77 -18.06 -17.30
N ASP A 77 -14.68 -17.75 -18.21
CA ASP A 77 -15.92 -18.51 -18.40
C ASP A 77 -15.71 -19.94 -18.92
N LYS A 78 -14.55 -20.22 -19.50
CA LYS A 78 -14.13 -21.55 -19.96
C LYS A 78 -13.23 -22.28 -18.97
N SER A 79 -12.90 -21.66 -17.84
CA SER A 79 -12.02 -22.26 -16.84
C SER A 79 -12.65 -23.39 -16.03
N GLY A 80 -13.99 -23.43 -15.99
CA GLY A 80 -14.75 -24.32 -15.11
C GLY A 80 -14.68 -23.95 -13.61
N CYS A 81 -14.10 -22.80 -13.27
CA CYS A 81 -13.93 -22.31 -11.90
C CYS A 81 -14.96 -21.24 -11.58
N GLN A 82 -15.42 -21.24 -10.33
CA GLN A 82 -16.20 -20.13 -9.79
C GLN A 82 -15.24 -19.04 -9.28
N THR A 83 -15.45 -17.80 -9.73
CA THR A 83 -14.70 -16.66 -9.22
C THR A 83 -15.18 -16.32 -7.81
N LEU A 84 -14.29 -16.31 -6.84
CA LEU A 84 -14.57 -15.95 -5.45
C LEU A 84 -14.19 -14.50 -5.16
N THR A 85 -13.09 -14.02 -5.76
CA THR A 85 -12.61 -12.64 -5.67
C THR A 85 -12.03 -12.20 -6.99
N ALA A 86 -12.16 -10.93 -7.32
CA ALA A 86 -11.49 -10.31 -8.46
C ALA A 86 -11.11 -8.89 -8.07
N ASN A 87 -9.81 -8.61 -8.05
CA ASN A 87 -9.29 -7.32 -7.63
C ASN A 87 -8.28 -6.78 -8.65
N ALA A 88 -8.39 -5.48 -8.94
CA ALA A 88 -7.35 -4.74 -9.63
C ALA A 88 -6.38 -4.15 -8.60
N TYR A 89 -5.08 -4.23 -8.85
CA TYR A 89 -4.11 -3.53 -8.02
C TYR A 89 -4.14 -2.04 -8.38
N LEU A 90 -4.53 -1.20 -7.41
CA LEU A 90 -4.57 0.24 -7.59
C LEU A 90 -3.16 0.84 -7.48
N GLY A 91 -3.00 2.04 -8.06
CA GLY A 91 -1.76 2.83 -7.93
C GLY A 91 -1.78 3.77 -6.73
N ALA A 92 -0.85 4.72 -6.76
CA ALA A 92 -0.56 5.63 -5.65
C ALA A 92 -1.46 6.87 -5.57
N TRP A 93 -2.20 7.20 -6.62
CA TRP A 93 -2.87 8.52 -6.72
C TRP A 93 -4.04 8.69 -5.76
N GLY A 94 -4.77 7.61 -5.45
CA GLY A 94 -5.78 7.67 -4.40
C GLY A 94 -5.19 7.96 -3.02
N ILE A 95 -3.96 7.47 -2.76
CA ILE A 95 -3.23 7.76 -1.51
C ILE A 95 -2.85 9.24 -1.46
N LYS A 96 -2.30 9.77 -2.57
CA LYS A 96 -1.96 11.19 -2.67
C LYS A 96 -3.19 12.05 -2.41
N GLU A 97 -4.32 11.77 -3.05
CA GLU A 97 -5.58 12.51 -2.89
C GLU A 97 -6.06 12.50 -1.44
N ALA A 98 -6.08 11.33 -0.80
CA ALA A 98 -6.46 11.23 0.60
C ALA A 98 -5.58 12.09 1.52
N LEU A 99 -4.27 12.15 1.25
CA LEU A 99 -3.33 12.97 2.01
C LEU A 99 -3.50 14.47 1.69
N ASP A 100 -3.79 14.85 0.45
CA ASP A 100 -4.13 16.22 0.04
C ASP A 100 -5.40 16.71 0.75
N GLU A 101 -6.39 15.83 0.93
CA GLU A 101 -7.60 16.07 1.72
C GLU A 101 -7.36 16.07 3.25
N GLY A 102 -6.10 15.92 3.67
CA GLY A 102 -5.67 16.05 5.06
C GLY A 102 -5.80 14.78 5.90
N ALA A 103 -5.87 13.60 5.29
CA ALA A 103 -5.83 12.36 6.05
C ALA A 103 -4.53 12.22 6.86
N ASP A 104 -4.65 11.65 8.05
CA ASP A 104 -3.53 11.27 8.91
C ASP A 104 -3.22 9.78 8.76
N ILE A 105 -4.27 8.99 8.53
CA ILE A 105 -4.19 7.55 8.32
C ILE A 105 -4.93 7.21 7.02
N VAL A 106 -4.23 6.52 6.10
CA VAL A 106 -4.83 6.07 4.83
C VAL A 106 -4.81 4.54 4.79
N VAL A 107 -5.99 3.95 4.73
CA VAL A 107 -6.19 2.50 4.62
C VAL A 107 -6.44 2.15 3.16
N CYS A 108 -5.52 1.41 2.57
CA CYS A 108 -5.62 0.98 1.17
C CYS A 108 -6.15 -0.46 1.08
N PRO A 109 -6.85 -0.78 -0.01
CA PRO A 109 -7.21 -2.14 -0.39
C PRO A 109 -6.03 -2.83 -1.09
N ARG A 110 -6.30 -3.58 -2.18
CA ARG A 110 -5.25 -4.13 -3.05
C ARG A 110 -4.61 -3.01 -3.87
N VAL A 111 -3.41 -2.63 -3.52
CA VAL A 111 -2.58 -1.65 -4.25
C VAL A 111 -1.25 -2.30 -4.63
N THR A 112 -0.55 -1.76 -5.61
CA THR A 112 0.83 -2.18 -5.89
C THR A 112 1.70 -1.86 -4.68
N ASP A 113 2.65 -2.73 -4.36
CA ASP A 113 3.39 -2.67 -3.09
C ASP A 113 4.10 -1.33 -2.87
N ALA A 114 4.75 -0.80 -3.89
CA ALA A 114 5.39 0.51 -3.83
C ALA A 114 4.40 1.70 -3.75
N ALA A 115 3.10 1.50 -4.02
CA ALA A 115 2.12 2.60 -4.00
C ALA A 115 2.05 3.28 -2.62
N VAL A 116 2.25 2.52 -1.54
CA VAL A 116 2.25 3.05 -0.16
C VAL A 116 3.45 3.94 0.14
N VAL A 117 4.45 3.96 -0.73
CA VAL A 117 5.62 4.86 -0.68
C VAL A 117 5.49 5.98 -1.70
N ILE A 118 5.12 5.65 -2.94
CA ILE A 118 4.94 6.64 -4.02
C ILE A 118 3.87 7.68 -3.65
N GLY A 119 2.74 7.26 -3.10
CA GLY A 119 1.64 8.16 -2.74
C GLY A 119 2.05 9.26 -1.75
N PRO A 120 2.62 8.92 -0.59
CA PRO A 120 3.15 9.89 0.36
C PRO A 120 4.26 10.78 -0.19
N ALA A 121 5.17 10.24 -1.01
CA ALA A 121 6.23 11.03 -1.65
C ALA A 121 5.63 12.03 -2.65
N ALA A 122 4.74 11.58 -3.52
CA ALA A 122 4.05 12.43 -4.49
C ALA A 122 3.22 13.54 -3.79
N TRP A 123 2.57 13.23 -2.67
CA TRP A 123 1.90 14.22 -1.82
C TRP A 123 2.90 15.22 -1.22
N LYS A 124 3.95 14.72 -0.59
CA LYS A 124 4.93 15.56 0.13
C LYS A 124 5.63 16.56 -0.78
N PHE A 125 5.95 16.13 -2.00
CA PHE A 125 6.69 16.92 -2.97
C PHE A 125 5.83 17.53 -4.08
N ASN A 126 4.51 17.29 -4.02
CA ASN A 126 3.53 17.76 -5.00
C ASN A 126 3.86 17.30 -6.43
N TRP A 127 4.32 16.06 -6.59
CA TRP A 127 4.62 15.49 -7.91
C TRP A 127 3.36 15.32 -8.75
N LYS A 128 3.55 15.46 -10.05
CA LYS A 128 2.54 15.23 -11.08
C LYS A 128 2.68 13.81 -11.64
N ARG A 129 1.68 13.43 -12.46
CA ARG A 129 1.67 12.09 -13.08
C ARG A 129 2.77 11.85 -14.10
N ASP A 130 3.39 12.90 -14.59
CA ASP A 130 4.45 12.93 -15.60
C ASP A 130 5.86 13.23 -15.01
N ASP A 131 5.99 13.36 -13.70
CA ASP A 131 7.28 13.45 -13.01
C ASP A 131 7.93 12.06 -12.91
N TYR A 132 8.16 11.42 -14.07
CA TYR A 132 8.53 10.00 -14.17
C TYR A 132 9.79 9.64 -13.42
N ASP A 133 10.83 10.48 -13.47
CA ASP A 133 12.10 10.20 -12.78
C ASP A 133 11.91 10.15 -11.26
N ALA A 134 11.18 11.11 -10.72
CA ALA A 134 10.88 11.15 -9.29
C ALA A 134 9.98 9.98 -8.85
N LEU A 135 8.96 9.66 -9.65
CA LEU A 135 8.07 8.52 -9.40
C LEU A 135 8.84 7.19 -9.48
N ALA A 136 9.77 7.05 -10.44
CA ALA A 136 10.61 5.86 -10.56
C ALA A 136 11.55 5.69 -9.36
N GLY A 137 12.11 6.79 -8.84
CA GLY A 137 12.92 6.76 -7.61
C GLY A 137 12.12 6.31 -6.39
N ALA A 138 10.93 6.88 -6.18
CA ALA A 138 10.05 6.45 -5.09
C ALA A 138 9.56 5.00 -5.25
N LEU A 139 9.32 4.54 -6.50
CA LEU A 139 9.00 3.14 -6.79
C LEU A 139 10.15 2.21 -6.38
N ALA A 140 11.40 2.57 -6.75
CA ALA A 140 12.57 1.79 -6.37
C ALA A 140 12.77 1.74 -4.85
N ALA A 141 12.63 2.88 -4.16
CA ALA A 141 12.68 2.95 -2.71
C ALA A 141 11.61 2.07 -2.07
N GLY A 142 10.36 2.17 -2.55
CA GLY A 142 9.25 1.38 -2.07
C GLY A 142 9.45 -0.11 -2.28
N HIS A 143 9.99 -0.51 -3.41
CA HIS A 143 10.30 -1.92 -3.71
C HIS A 143 11.38 -2.48 -2.78
N ILE A 144 12.39 -1.67 -2.42
CA ILE A 144 13.45 -2.11 -1.50
C ILE A 144 12.91 -2.33 -0.09
N ILE A 145 12.05 -1.43 0.42
CA ILE A 145 11.57 -1.50 1.82
C ILE A 145 10.29 -2.32 2.00
N GLU A 146 9.65 -2.74 0.91
CA GLU A 146 8.34 -3.42 0.92
C GLU A 146 8.32 -4.62 1.87
N CYS A 147 9.29 -5.51 1.80
CA CYS A 147 9.39 -6.68 2.66
C CYS A 147 10.15 -6.43 3.98
N GLY A 148 10.31 -5.16 4.38
CA GLY A 148 10.90 -4.80 5.66
C GLY A 148 12.29 -5.39 5.87
N CYS A 149 12.45 -6.21 6.90
CA CYS A 149 13.73 -6.80 7.29
C CYS A 149 14.41 -7.66 6.21
N GLN A 150 13.75 -8.01 5.11
CA GLN A 150 14.42 -8.70 3.99
C GLN A 150 15.54 -7.85 3.38
N ALA A 151 15.32 -6.54 3.27
CA ALA A 151 16.32 -5.61 2.73
C ALA A 151 17.61 -5.54 3.58
N THR A 152 17.51 -5.87 4.85
CA THR A 152 18.60 -5.80 5.84
C THR A 152 19.16 -7.16 6.23
N GLY A 153 18.81 -8.21 5.49
CA GLY A 153 19.36 -9.56 5.66
C GLY A 153 18.42 -10.58 6.32
N GLY A 154 17.20 -10.20 6.68
CA GLY A 154 16.23 -11.11 7.33
C GLY A 154 15.77 -12.29 6.45
N ASN A 155 16.09 -12.28 5.15
CA ASN A 155 15.81 -13.35 4.19
C ASN A 155 17.10 -13.92 3.56
N TYR A 156 18.18 -13.94 4.31
CA TYR A 156 19.46 -14.47 3.84
C TYR A 156 19.39 -15.98 3.60
N SER A 157 19.78 -16.43 2.40
CA SER A 157 19.65 -17.84 1.99
C SER A 157 20.46 -18.82 2.85
N PHE A 158 21.61 -18.38 3.35
CA PHE A 158 22.47 -19.19 4.24
C PHE A 158 22.21 -18.87 5.71
N PHE A 159 20.95 -18.68 6.07
CA PHE A 159 20.54 -18.24 7.42
C PHE A 159 21.09 -19.11 8.57
N LYS A 160 21.42 -20.36 8.31
CA LYS A 160 22.05 -21.26 9.30
C LYS A 160 23.47 -20.85 9.71
N GLU A 161 24.13 -20.03 8.89
CA GLU A 161 25.48 -19.50 9.18
C GLU A 161 25.42 -18.23 10.03
N VAL A 162 24.24 -17.63 10.18
CA VAL A 162 24.04 -16.41 10.96
C VAL A 162 23.81 -16.80 12.43
N PRO A 163 24.64 -16.29 13.37
CA PRO A 163 24.55 -16.66 14.77
C PRO A 163 23.21 -16.26 15.43
N SER A 164 22.60 -15.15 15.01
CA SER A 164 21.33 -14.67 15.54
C SER A 164 20.67 -13.68 14.57
N PHE A 165 19.34 -13.68 14.52
CA PHE A 165 18.50 -12.69 13.84
C PHE A 165 17.77 -11.74 14.81
N ASP A 166 18.16 -11.69 16.06
CA ASP A 166 17.47 -10.92 17.10
C ASP A 166 17.50 -9.41 16.84
N ASN A 167 18.50 -8.93 16.09
CA ASN A 167 18.72 -7.51 15.82
C ASN A 167 18.78 -7.20 14.32
N VAL A 168 17.97 -7.85 13.51
CA VAL A 168 17.85 -7.49 12.10
C VAL A 168 17.19 -6.10 12.01
N GLY A 169 17.88 -5.15 11.35
CA GLY A 169 17.38 -3.78 11.19
C GLY A 169 16.13 -3.73 10.30
N TYR A 170 15.28 -2.74 10.54
CA TYR A 170 14.15 -2.43 9.68
C TYR A 170 14.56 -1.25 8.74
N PRO A 171 14.42 -1.36 7.41
CA PRO A 171 14.91 -0.34 6.50
C PRO A 171 14.07 0.93 6.60
N ILE A 172 14.73 2.07 6.47
CA ILE A 172 14.13 3.39 6.36
C ILE A 172 14.54 3.99 5.01
N ALA A 173 13.58 4.46 4.22
CA ALA A 173 13.86 5.16 2.98
C ALA A 173 13.74 6.67 3.18
N GLU A 174 14.81 7.41 2.93
CA GLU A 174 14.83 8.87 2.91
C GLU A 174 14.77 9.36 1.47
N ILE A 175 13.60 9.83 1.03
CA ILE A 175 13.33 10.25 -0.35
C ILE A 175 13.44 11.77 -0.48
N LYS A 176 14.09 12.24 -1.53
CA LYS A 176 14.21 13.65 -1.89
C LYS A 176 13.21 14.08 -2.95
N ASN A 177 13.09 15.39 -3.16
CA ASN A 177 12.16 15.97 -4.13
C ASN A 177 12.39 15.51 -5.58
N ASP A 178 13.61 15.19 -5.97
CA ASP A 178 13.97 14.68 -7.28
C ASP A 178 13.79 13.16 -7.45
N GLY A 179 13.29 12.48 -6.39
CA GLY A 179 13.11 11.04 -6.34
C GLY A 179 14.35 10.26 -5.94
N SER A 180 15.52 10.89 -5.84
CA SER A 180 16.69 10.22 -5.29
C SER A 180 16.46 9.85 -3.82
N PHE A 181 17.05 8.74 -3.36
CA PHE A 181 16.80 8.26 -2.00
C PHE A 181 18.01 7.57 -1.39
N TYR A 182 17.98 7.43 -0.08
CA TYR A 182 18.91 6.63 0.71
C TYR A 182 18.13 5.59 1.50
N ILE A 183 18.74 4.44 1.71
CA ILE A 183 18.22 3.40 2.64
C ILE A 183 19.17 3.37 3.85
N THR A 184 18.59 3.46 5.04
CA THR A 184 19.28 3.42 6.33
C THR A 184 18.64 2.40 7.27
#